data_151f470e36dca4b3c949ee17618f7bb0
#
_entry.id   151f470e36dca4b3c949ee17618f7bb0
#
_cell.length_a   1.000
_cell.length_b   1.000
_cell.length_c   1.000
_cell.angle_alpha   90.00
_cell.angle_beta   90.00
_cell.angle_gamma   90.00
#
_symmetry.space_group_name_H-M   'P 1'
#
loop_
_entity.id
_entity.type
_entity.pdbx_description
1 polymer ?
#
loop_
_entity_poly.entity_id
_entity_poly.type
_entity_poly.pdbx_seq_one_letter_code
_entity_poly.pdbx_strand_id
1 'polypeptide(L)'
;MSDSKMIWGLMVYLSANQWGGKNPIDFDKNFWNYLLDKCEEGGINTILLDVGDGVVYDSHPELAVKGSWSRERTHQELEKCRARGIEIIPKINFSTHHNFWMGEYRCMQSTKPYYKFCSDIINEIYEIFEHPKYIHLGGDEEEIVCAIQGTDYVVFRKPELYLSDYKFLIDEVKKTGSIAMIWNEPLIYYPDLCTKYINPDDVVVMPWYYWNHYGGDDGPVMTEIDGHYKDKGITREEDLWIRVNFRKHILPLMDHGYKYVPTTTIFNQYPDTNTDHVVEYFKNGTPSQDQILGYISAPWEPTKDYTYTAGYCNREFNSRDSFDKSIEAMARAREKYYGK
;
A
#
# COMPACT_ATOMS: atom_id res chain seq x y z
N MET A 1 -10.28 -26.47 -6.98
CA MET A 1 -9.83 -25.12 -6.54
C MET A 1 -9.10 -24.54 -7.74
N SER A 2 -9.56 -23.43 -8.34
CA SER A 2 -8.85 -22.81 -9.45
C SER A 2 -7.47 -22.39 -8.93
N ASP A 3 -6.39 -22.72 -9.66
CA ASP A 3 -5.05 -22.20 -9.41
C ASP A 3 -5.12 -20.67 -9.46
N SER A 4 -5.36 -20.03 -8.32
CA SER A 4 -5.26 -18.59 -8.25
C SER A 4 -3.79 -18.25 -8.44
N LYS A 5 -3.47 -17.63 -9.55
CA LYS A 5 -2.12 -17.19 -9.88
C LYS A 5 -1.59 -16.30 -8.74
N MET A 6 -0.43 -16.63 -8.19
CA MET A 6 0.21 -15.84 -7.13
C MET A 6 0.43 -14.40 -7.62
N ILE A 7 0.14 -13.43 -6.75
CA ILE A 7 0.33 -12.02 -7.02
C ILE A 7 1.83 -11.69 -7.03
N TRP A 8 2.30 -11.11 -8.12
CA TRP A 8 3.60 -10.45 -8.24
C TRP A 8 3.33 -9.04 -8.69
N GLY A 9 3.33 -8.11 -7.75
CA GLY A 9 2.75 -6.79 -7.96
C GLY A 9 3.73 -5.64 -7.85
N LEU A 10 3.30 -4.51 -8.42
CA LEU A 10 3.96 -3.22 -8.34
C LEU A 10 2.95 -2.16 -7.90
N MET A 11 3.29 -1.33 -6.91
CA MET A 11 2.46 -0.19 -6.53
C MET A 11 2.83 1.03 -7.35
N VAL A 12 1.81 1.78 -7.78
CA VAL A 12 1.95 2.99 -8.59
C VAL A 12 0.95 4.05 -8.12
N TYR A 13 1.39 5.29 -7.99
CA TYR A 13 0.48 6.41 -7.77
C TYR A 13 -0.13 6.90 -9.08
N LEU A 14 -1.46 6.85 -9.19
CA LEU A 14 -2.18 7.65 -10.18
C LEU A 14 -2.34 9.09 -9.67
N SER A 15 -2.71 9.23 -8.39
CA SER A 15 -2.72 10.51 -7.68
C SER A 15 -1.80 10.48 -6.47
N ALA A 16 -1.03 11.54 -6.26
CA ALA A 16 -0.20 11.77 -5.09
C ALA A 16 -0.81 12.80 -4.12
N ASN A 17 -2.10 13.12 -4.24
CA ASN A 17 -2.79 14.13 -3.41
C ASN A 17 -3.22 13.56 -2.04
N GLN A 18 -2.35 12.79 -1.41
CA GLN A 18 -2.62 12.17 -0.11
C GLN A 18 -2.21 13.06 1.05
N TRP A 19 -1.10 13.80 0.88
CA TRP A 19 -0.47 14.57 1.95
C TRP A 19 -0.73 16.08 1.88
N GLY A 20 -1.34 16.58 0.83
CA GLY A 20 -1.69 17.99 0.70
C GLY A 20 -1.95 18.46 -0.72
N GLY A 21 -2.83 19.45 -0.81
CA GLY A 21 -3.17 20.13 -2.06
C GLY A 21 -4.04 19.32 -3.01
N LYS A 22 -4.76 20.03 -3.88
CA LYS A 22 -5.45 19.46 -5.05
C LYS A 22 -4.58 19.74 -6.29
N ASN A 23 -3.48 19.01 -6.41
CA ASN A 23 -2.59 19.17 -7.56
C ASN A 23 -3.16 18.45 -8.78
N PRO A 24 -2.90 18.94 -10.00
CA PRO A 24 -3.20 18.20 -11.21
C PRO A 24 -2.55 16.81 -11.19
N ILE A 25 -3.20 15.82 -11.77
CA ILE A 25 -2.62 14.49 -11.94
C ILE A 25 -1.42 14.60 -12.87
N ASP A 26 -0.27 14.19 -12.36
CA ASP A 26 1.00 14.21 -13.07
C ASP A 26 1.26 12.87 -13.77
N PHE A 27 0.40 12.58 -14.77
CA PHE A 27 0.43 11.34 -15.52
C PHE A 27 1.13 11.50 -16.87
N ASP A 28 2.23 10.80 -17.07
CA ASP A 28 2.89 10.65 -18.37
C ASP A 28 2.48 9.34 -19.05
N LYS A 29 1.74 9.47 -20.15
CA LYS A 29 1.25 8.32 -20.93
C LYS A 29 2.39 7.47 -21.52
N ASN A 30 3.49 8.09 -21.92
CA ASN A 30 4.61 7.37 -22.51
C ASN A 30 5.35 6.58 -21.44
N PHE A 31 5.54 7.20 -20.28
CA PHE A 31 6.12 6.54 -19.13
C PHE A 31 5.24 5.40 -18.61
N TRP A 32 3.91 5.59 -18.54
CA TRP A 32 2.97 4.54 -18.19
C TRP A 32 3.05 3.33 -19.14
N ASN A 33 3.05 3.55 -20.45
CA ASN A 33 3.20 2.48 -21.42
C ASN A 33 4.54 1.75 -21.26
N TYR A 34 5.64 2.49 -21.08
CA TYR A 34 6.95 1.93 -20.77
C TYR A 34 6.90 1.03 -19.52
N LEU A 35 6.26 1.52 -18.44
CA LEU A 35 6.11 0.77 -17.20
C LEU A 35 5.33 -0.53 -17.40
N LEU A 36 4.24 -0.49 -18.14
CA LEU A 36 3.46 -1.70 -18.48
C LEU A 36 4.28 -2.73 -19.27
N ASP A 37 5.08 -2.28 -20.23
CA ASP A 37 5.95 -3.15 -21.02
C ASP A 37 7.03 -3.79 -20.10
N LYS A 38 7.62 -3.01 -19.18
CA LYS A 38 8.56 -3.52 -18.18
C LYS A 38 7.93 -4.50 -17.18
N CYS A 39 6.71 -4.24 -16.75
CA CYS A 39 5.95 -5.17 -15.91
C CYS A 39 5.72 -6.51 -16.62
N GLU A 40 5.33 -6.50 -17.89
CA GLU A 40 5.16 -7.71 -18.70
C GLU A 40 6.47 -8.48 -18.83
N GLU A 41 7.57 -7.80 -19.23
CA GLU A 41 8.91 -8.38 -19.33
C GLU A 41 9.39 -9.01 -18.01
N GLY A 42 9.21 -8.32 -16.89
CA GLY A 42 9.58 -8.77 -15.53
C GLY A 42 8.62 -9.78 -14.91
N GLY A 43 7.49 -10.07 -15.59
CA GLY A 43 6.46 -11.01 -15.12
C GLY A 43 5.67 -10.48 -13.91
N ILE A 44 5.58 -9.17 -13.76
CA ILE A 44 4.61 -8.51 -12.88
C ILE A 44 3.23 -8.73 -13.45
N ASN A 45 2.33 -9.26 -12.66
CA ASN A 45 0.97 -9.59 -13.09
C ASN A 45 -0.12 -8.77 -12.39
N THR A 46 0.28 -7.85 -11.53
CA THR A 46 -0.66 -7.04 -10.73
C THR A 46 -0.08 -5.64 -10.53
N ILE A 47 -0.91 -4.61 -10.70
CA ILE A 47 -0.57 -3.25 -10.28
C ILE A 47 -1.55 -2.83 -9.17
N LEU A 48 -1.00 -2.47 -8.01
CA LEU A 48 -1.72 -1.75 -6.97
C LEU A 48 -1.72 -0.27 -7.32
N LEU A 49 -2.82 0.20 -7.91
CA LEU A 49 -2.94 1.57 -8.39
C LEU A 49 -3.56 2.45 -7.31
N ASP A 50 -2.79 3.38 -6.76
CA ASP A 50 -3.29 4.35 -5.78
C ASP A 50 -4.07 5.45 -6.49
N VAL A 51 -5.37 5.44 -6.31
CA VAL A 51 -6.30 6.19 -7.13
C VAL A 51 -6.59 7.57 -6.53
N GLY A 52 -6.96 7.63 -5.26
CA GLY A 52 -7.39 8.87 -4.61
C GLY A 52 -8.39 9.67 -5.46
N ASP A 53 -8.04 10.93 -5.76
CA ASP A 53 -8.76 11.84 -6.67
C ASP A 53 -8.30 11.71 -8.15
N GLY A 54 -7.58 10.65 -8.48
CA GLY A 54 -7.08 10.36 -9.83
C GLY A 54 -8.15 9.90 -10.82
N VAL A 55 -9.38 9.63 -10.39
CA VAL A 55 -10.53 9.32 -11.23
C VAL A 55 -11.69 10.27 -10.93
N VAL A 56 -12.62 10.39 -11.88
CA VAL A 56 -13.84 11.17 -11.69
C VAL A 56 -14.91 10.28 -11.09
N TYR A 57 -15.40 10.66 -9.91
CA TYR A 57 -16.54 10.03 -9.26
C TYR A 57 -17.83 10.77 -9.62
N ASP A 58 -18.84 10.07 -10.10
CA ASP A 58 -20.12 10.67 -10.47
C ASP A 58 -20.89 11.18 -9.24
N SER A 59 -20.78 10.49 -8.11
CA SER A 59 -21.39 10.90 -6.83
C SER A 59 -20.67 12.07 -6.15
N HIS A 60 -19.37 12.25 -6.45
CA HIS A 60 -18.50 13.24 -5.83
C HIS A 60 -17.60 13.94 -6.87
N PRO A 61 -18.20 14.64 -7.87
CA PRO A 61 -17.43 15.28 -8.94
C PRO A 61 -16.51 16.40 -8.44
N GLU A 62 -16.77 16.96 -7.27
CA GLU A 62 -15.94 17.97 -6.61
C GLU A 62 -14.57 17.49 -6.19
N LEU A 63 -14.35 16.18 -6.13
CA LEU A 63 -13.06 15.58 -5.80
C LEU A 63 -12.11 15.64 -7.00
N ALA A 64 -12.63 15.60 -8.20
CA ALA A 64 -11.81 15.54 -9.41
C ALA A 64 -10.87 16.75 -9.52
N VAL A 65 -9.63 16.46 -9.91
CA VAL A 65 -8.61 17.45 -10.22
C VAL A 65 -8.30 17.44 -11.71
N LYS A 66 -7.56 18.44 -12.19
CA LYS A 66 -7.14 18.44 -13.59
C LYS A 66 -6.34 17.18 -13.92
N GLY A 67 -6.81 16.42 -14.90
CA GLY A 67 -6.17 15.19 -15.35
C GLY A 67 -6.73 13.90 -14.73
N SER A 68 -7.68 13.99 -13.78
CA SER A 68 -8.41 12.81 -13.28
C SER A 68 -9.00 12.03 -14.45
N TRP A 69 -8.86 10.71 -14.40
CA TRP A 69 -9.36 9.87 -15.48
C TRP A 69 -10.88 9.79 -15.48
N SER A 70 -11.47 9.97 -16.64
CA SER A 70 -12.89 9.64 -16.85
C SER A 70 -13.07 8.11 -16.80
N ARG A 71 -14.30 7.65 -16.62
CA ARG A 71 -14.67 6.24 -16.67
C ARG A 71 -14.20 5.57 -17.98
N GLU A 72 -14.40 6.25 -19.12
CA GLU A 72 -13.92 5.77 -20.43
C GLU A 72 -12.38 5.67 -20.47
N ARG A 73 -11.68 6.68 -19.95
CA ARG A 73 -10.22 6.63 -19.87
C ARG A 73 -9.74 5.47 -19.00
N THR A 74 -10.36 5.27 -17.85
CA THR A 74 -10.02 4.15 -16.95
C THR A 74 -10.21 2.82 -17.66
N HIS A 75 -11.34 2.63 -18.35
CA HIS A 75 -11.59 1.43 -19.16
C HIS A 75 -10.46 1.18 -20.18
N GLN A 76 -10.05 2.19 -20.94
CA GLN A 76 -8.97 2.07 -21.91
C GLN A 76 -7.63 1.65 -21.28
N GLU A 77 -7.31 2.17 -20.11
CA GLU A 77 -6.06 1.79 -19.42
C GLU A 77 -6.16 0.38 -18.80
N LEU A 78 -7.33 -0.02 -18.29
CA LEU A 78 -7.57 -1.40 -17.84
C LEU A 78 -7.40 -2.42 -18.98
N GLU A 79 -7.93 -2.13 -20.17
CA GLU A 79 -7.77 -2.99 -21.34
C GLU A 79 -6.30 -3.16 -21.73
N LYS A 80 -5.49 -2.10 -21.67
CA LYS A 80 -4.04 -2.18 -21.92
C LYS A 80 -3.32 -3.07 -20.91
N CYS A 81 -3.71 -2.99 -19.64
CA CYS A 81 -3.16 -3.84 -18.59
C CYS A 81 -3.55 -5.31 -18.81
N ARG A 82 -4.82 -5.58 -19.07
CA ARG A 82 -5.32 -6.94 -19.35
C ARG A 82 -4.68 -7.58 -20.56
N ALA A 83 -4.45 -6.80 -21.63
CA ALA A 83 -3.75 -7.26 -22.83
C ALA A 83 -2.33 -7.79 -22.53
N ARG A 84 -1.72 -7.36 -21.42
CA ARG A 84 -0.42 -7.80 -20.92
C ARG A 84 -0.51 -8.82 -19.76
N GLY A 85 -1.72 -9.28 -19.44
CA GLY A 85 -1.95 -10.20 -18.32
C GLY A 85 -1.74 -9.54 -16.92
N ILE A 86 -1.90 -8.22 -16.86
CA ILE A 86 -1.77 -7.42 -15.64
C ILE A 86 -3.16 -7.07 -15.10
N GLU A 87 -3.42 -7.44 -13.86
CA GLU A 87 -4.62 -7.07 -13.11
C GLU A 87 -4.40 -5.77 -12.33
N ILE A 88 -5.41 -4.91 -12.26
CA ILE A 88 -5.36 -3.69 -11.44
C ILE A 88 -6.12 -3.93 -10.12
N ILE A 89 -5.45 -3.63 -9.02
CA ILE A 89 -6.09 -3.49 -7.70
C ILE A 89 -6.19 -2.00 -7.40
N PRO A 90 -7.39 -1.40 -7.41
CA PRO A 90 -7.55 -0.01 -7.03
C PRO A 90 -7.28 0.16 -5.54
N LYS A 91 -6.45 1.15 -5.18
CA LYS A 91 -6.20 1.55 -3.80
C LYS A 91 -6.83 2.91 -3.56
N ILE A 92 -7.65 2.97 -2.52
CA ILE A 92 -8.23 4.18 -1.96
C ILE A 92 -7.72 4.28 -0.54
N ASN A 93 -7.13 5.40 -0.13
CA ASN A 93 -6.60 5.50 1.22
C ASN A 93 -7.55 6.31 2.11
N PHE A 94 -8.20 5.65 3.06
CA PHE A 94 -9.10 6.26 4.04
C PHE A 94 -8.43 6.56 5.38
N SER A 95 -7.11 6.34 5.51
CA SER A 95 -6.38 6.66 6.73
C SER A 95 -6.31 8.17 6.96
N THR A 96 -6.27 8.58 8.22
CA THR A 96 -6.31 10.01 8.61
C THR A 96 -5.08 10.80 8.13
N HIS A 97 -3.98 10.13 7.85
CA HIS A 97 -2.75 10.77 7.36
C HIS A 97 -2.72 10.94 5.83
N HIS A 98 -3.46 10.11 5.09
CA HIS A 98 -3.41 10.04 3.63
C HIS A 98 -4.71 10.44 2.94
N ASN A 99 -5.49 11.33 3.54
CA ASN A 99 -6.87 11.59 3.14
C ASN A 99 -7.15 12.98 2.54
N PHE A 100 -6.13 13.73 2.16
CA PHE A 100 -6.32 15.06 1.55
C PHE A 100 -7.18 15.02 0.28
N TRP A 101 -7.07 13.97 -0.51
CA TRP A 101 -7.87 13.73 -1.69
C TRP A 101 -9.39 13.75 -1.42
N MET A 102 -9.82 13.46 -0.19
CA MET A 102 -11.23 13.41 0.22
C MET A 102 -11.87 14.80 0.40
N GLY A 103 -11.09 15.89 0.25
CA GLY A 103 -11.60 17.24 0.45
C GLY A 103 -12.17 17.45 1.86
N GLU A 104 -13.40 17.97 1.98
CA GLU A 104 -14.01 18.24 3.29
C GLU A 104 -14.38 16.97 4.07
N TYR A 105 -14.60 15.85 3.40
CA TYR A 105 -14.97 14.58 4.04
C TYR A 105 -13.89 14.04 4.97
N ARG A 106 -12.63 14.42 4.76
CA ARG A 106 -11.52 14.04 5.66
C ARG A 106 -11.70 14.55 7.09
N CYS A 107 -12.48 15.62 7.27
CA CYS A 107 -12.78 16.19 8.60
C CYS A 107 -14.04 15.62 9.25
N MET A 108 -14.71 14.67 8.58
CA MET A 108 -16.00 14.11 9.02
C MET A 108 -15.91 12.67 9.52
N GLN A 109 -14.71 12.17 9.79
CA GLN A 109 -14.48 10.77 10.15
C GLN A 109 -15.39 10.30 11.29
N SER A 110 -15.79 9.03 11.20
CA SER A 110 -16.69 8.36 12.14
C SER A 110 -18.09 9.00 12.24
N THR A 111 -18.50 9.79 11.26
CA THR A 111 -19.85 10.39 11.18
C THR A 111 -20.69 9.78 10.06
N LYS A 112 -22.00 9.96 10.12
CA LYS A 112 -22.91 9.48 9.06
C LYS A 112 -22.57 10.02 7.66
N PRO A 113 -22.24 11.33 7.47
CA PRO A 113 -21.79 11.84 6.18
C PRO A 113 -20.52 11.15 5.66
N TYR A 114 -19.55 10.90 6.55
CA TYR A 114 -18.32 10.19 6.21
C TYR A 114 -18.61 8.76 5.73
N TYR A 115 -19.42 8.02 6.47
CA TYR A 115 -19.76 6.65 6.07
C TYR A 115 -20.52 6.59 4.74
N LYS A 116 -21.43 7.55 4.52
CA LYS A 116 -22.10 7.65 3.22
C LYS A 116 -21.10 7.92 2.10
N PHE A 117 -20.21 8.88 2.27
CA PHE A 117 -19.13 9.19 1.34
C PHE A 117 -18.27 7.95 1.03
N CYS A 118 -17.79 7.25 2.05
CA CYS A 118 -16.98 6.04 1.86
C CYS A 118 -17.73 4.95 1.09
N SER A 119 -19.02 4.75 1.40
CA SER A 119 -19.87 3.81 0.69
C SER A 119 -20.03 4.19 -0.79
N ASP A 120 -20.28 5.46 -1.10
CA ASP A 120 -20.41 5.97 -2.46
C ASP A 120 -19.10 5.72 -3.25
N ILE A 121 -17.95 6.10 -2.68
CA ILE A 121 -16.64 5.91 -3.31
C ILE A 121 -16.32 4.43 -3.55
N ILE A 122 -16.53 3.55 -2.57
CA ILE A 122 -16.26 2.12 -2.71
C ILE A 122 -17.11 1.51 -3.82
N ASN A 123 -18.42 1.84 -3.86
CA ASN A 123 -19.29 1.35 -4.91
C ASN A 123 -18.89 1.87 -6.31
N GLU A 124 -18.52 3.14 -6.41
CA GLU A 124 -18.07 3.68 -7.70
C GLU A 124 -16.72 3.12 -8.16
N ILE A 125 -15.77 2.92 -7.25
CA ILE A 125 -14.49 2.24 -7.58
C ILE A 125 -14.74 0.83 -8.09
N TYR A 126 -15.66 0.10 -7.48
CA TYR A 126 -16.06 -1.22 -7.97
C TYR A 126 -16.56 -1.19 -9.41
N GLU A 127 -17.40 -0.21 -9.76
CA GLU A 127 -17.92 -0.03 -11.12
C GLU A 127 -16.88 0.54 -12.10
N ILE A 128 -16.09 1.55 -11.67
CA ILE A 128 -15.07 2.20 -12.50
C ILE A 128 -13.96 1.22 -12.90
N PHE A 129 -13.57 0.32 -11.98
CA PHE A 129 -12.53 -0.69 -12.21
C PHE A 129 -13.09 -2.05 -12.67
N GLU A 130 -14.35 -2.07 -13.10
CA GLU A 130 -15.00 -3.23 -13.73
C GLU A 130 -14.98 -4.48 -12.87
N HIS A 131 -15.45 -4.32 -11.64
CA HIS A 131 -15.63 -5.40 -10.67
C HIS A 131 -14.30 -6.06 -10.25
N PRO A 132 -13.34 -5.31 -9.71
CA PRO A 132 -12.05 -5.84 -9.31
C PRO A 132 -12.21 -6.89 -8.20
N LYS A 133 -11.39 -7.92 -8.22
CA LYS A 133 -11.38 -8.94 -7.16
C LYS A 133 -11.01 -8.38 -5.80
N TYR A 134 -10.12 -7.40 -5.78
CA TYR A 134 -9.61 -6.76 -4.57
C TYR A 134 -9.76 -5.24 -4.64
N ILE A 135 -10.07 -4.61 -3.50
CA ILE A 135 -10.04 -3.15 -3.31
C ILE A 135 -9.20 -2.87 -2.06
N HIS A 136 -8.17 -2.04 -2.19
CA HIS A 136 -7.31 -1.69 -1.08
C HIS A 136 -7.77 -0.38 -0.41
N LEU A 137 -7.96 -0.43 0.91
CA LEU A 137 -8.58 0.64 1.70
C LEU A 137 -7.58 1.56 2.41
N GLY A 138 -6.28 1.29 2.30
CA GLY A 138 -5.25 2.00 3.06
C GLY A 138 -5.11 1.46 4.47
N GLY A 139 -5.09 2.35 5.45
CA GLY A 139 -5.00 1.98 6.87
C GLY A 139 -3.61 2.13 7.47
N ASP A 140 -2.76 2.94 6.85
CA ASP A 140 -1.38 3.19 7.25
C ASP A 140 -1.22 4.53 7.98
N GLU A 141 -0.20 4.59 8.85
CA GLU A 141 0.35 5.81 9.45
C GLU A 141 -0.68 6.70 10.20
N GLU A 142 -1.64 6.10 10.87
CA GLU A 142 -2.63 6.84 11.68
C GLU A 142 -2.11 7.16 13.11
N GLU A 143 -0.82 7.06 13.34
CA GLU A 143 -0.19 7.45 14.60
C GLU A 143 -0.01 8.97 14.74
N ILE A 144 0.05 9.43 15.99
CA ILE A 144 0.26 10.85 16.33
C ILE A 144 1.51 11.43 15.64
N VAL A 145 2.60 10.67 15.61
CA VAL A 145 3.89 11.14 15.10
C VAL A 145 3.84 11.34 13.59
N CYS A 146 3.23 10.44 12.87
CA CYS A 146 3.06 10.55 11.41
C CYS A 146 2.05 11.65 11.06
N ALA A 147 0.94 11.71 11.77
CA ALA A 147 -0.12 12.68 11.54
C ALA A 147 0.31 14.14 11.73
N ILE A 148 1.17 14.43 12.71
CA ILE A 148 1.67 15.80 12.97
C ILE A 148 2.60 16.29 11.83
N GLN A 149 3.25 15.40 11.09
CA GLN A 149 4.26 15.78 10.11
C GLN A 149 3.70 16.22 8.76
N GLY A 150 2.50 15.81 8.39
CA GLY A 150 1.97 16.00 7.03
C GLY A 150 0.58 16.60 6.91
N THR A 151 -0.19 16.72 8.00
CA THR A 151 -1.58 17.17 7.90
C THR A 151 -1.90 18.34 8.82
N ASP A 152 -2.80 19.19 8.38
CA ASP A 152 -3.33 20.31 9.15
C ASP A 152 -4.50 19.92 10.07
N TYR A 153 -5.00 18.67 9.94
CA TYR A 153 -6.13 18.17 10.71
C TYR A 153 -6.02 16.67 10.95
N VAL A 154 -6.09 16.26 12.21
CA VAL A 154 -5.97 14.86 12.63
C VAL A 154 -7.13 14.48 13.55
N VAL A 155 -7.71 13.32 13.32
CA VAL A 155 -8.76 12.75 14.18
C VAL A 155 -8.18 11.57 14.94
N PHE A 156 -8.16 11.68 16.27
CA PHE A 156 -7.83 10.54 17.13
C PHE A 156 -9.10 9.85 17.59
N ARG A 157 -9.13 8.54 17.36
CA ARG A 157 -10.26 7.68 17.72
C ARG A 157 -9.83 6.70 18.81
N LYS A 158 -10.76 6.37 19.71
CA LYS A 158 -10.55 5.22 20.60
C LYS A 158 -10.44 3.95 19.78
N PRO A 159 -9.71 2.92 20.27
CA PRO A 159 -9.48 1.67 19.53
C PRO A 159 -10.75 1.05 18.95
N GLU A 160 -11.81 1.00 19.73
CA GLU A 160 -13.08 0.39 19.31
C GLU A 160 -13.74 1.17 18.16
N LEU A 161 -13.69 2.51 18.20
CA LEU A 161 -14.24 3.34 17.13
C LEU A 161 -13.39 3.23 15.87
N TYR A 162 -12.07 3.27 16.01
CA TYR A 162 -11.11 3.07 14.93
C TYR A 162 -11.34 1.74 14.20
N LEU A 163 -11.41 0.65 14.94
CA LEU A 163 -11.65 -0.68 14.36
C LEU A 163 -13.07 -0.84 13.81
N SER A 164 -14.07 -0.15 14.40
CA SER A 164 -15.42 -0.12 13.85
C SER A 164 -15.48 0.59 12.50
N ASP A 165 -14.70 1.67 12.30
CA ASP A 165 -14.60 2.34 11.02
C ASP A 165 -14.00 1.41 9.94
N TYR A 166 -12.91 0.70 10.26
CA TYR A 166 -12.33 -0.29 9.33
C TYR A 166 -13.29 -1.45 9.06
N LYS A 167 -13.98 -1.93 10.09
CA LYS A 167 -15.02 -2.95 9.88
C LYS A 167 -16.09 -2.46 8.91
N PHE A 168 -16.55 -1.23 9.06
CA PHE A 168 -17.53 -0.64 8.14
C PHE A 168 -16.99 -0.61 6.70
N LEU A 169 -15.77 -0.13 6.48
CA LEU A 169 -15.16 -0.06 5.15
C LEU A 169 -15.02 -1.46 4.52
N ILE A 170 -14.58 -2.44 5.30
CA ILE A 170 -14.45 -3.84 4.85
C ILE A 170 -15.82 -4.42 4.49
N ASP A 171 -16.83 -4.17 5.33
CA ASP A 171 -18.21 -4.63 5.06
C ASP A 171 -18.78 -3.99 3.77
N GLU A 172 -18.47 -2.71 3.48
CA GLU A 172 -18.87 -2.05 2.24
C GLU A 172 -18.20 -2.70 1.01
N VAL A 173 -16.90 -2.99 1.06
CA VAL A 173 -16.22 -3.72 0.00
C VAL A 173 -16.82 -5.12 -0.18
N LYS A 174 -17.10 -5.82 0.90
CA LYS A 174 -17.70 -7.17 0.86
C LYS A 174 -19.10 -7.18 0.19
N LYS A 175 -19.89 -6.12 0.37
CA LYS A 175 -21.20 -5.98 -0.30
C LYS A 175 -21.09 -5.91 -1.82
N THR A 176 -20.00 -5.41 -2.36
CA THR A 176 -19.76 -5.39 -3.82
C THR A 176 -19.39 -6.77 -4.37
N GLY A 177 -18.96 -7.69 -3.54
CA GLY A 177 -18.42 -9.00 -3.94
C GLY A 177 -16.88 -9.02 -4.04
N SER A 178 -16.23 -7.89 -3.85
CA SER A 178 -14.76 -7.80 -3.75
C SER A 178 -14.26 -8.20 -2.36
N ILE A 179 -12.95 -8.44 -2.26
CA ILE A 179 -12.25 -8.68 -1.01
C ILE A 179 -11.47 -7.41 -0.64
N ALA A 180 -11.61 -6.94 0.58
CA ALA A 180 -10.86 -5.80 1.07
C ALA A 180 -9.38 -6.16 1.25
N MET A 181 -8.50 -5.21 0.95
CA MET A 181 -7.08 -5.25 1.33
C MET A 181 -6.79 -4.04 2.21
N ILE A 182 -5.95 -4.22 3.22
CA ILE A 182 -5.52 -3.16 4.14
C ILE A 182 -4.03 -3.27 4.45
N TRP A 183 -3.41 -2.16 4.79
CA TRP A 183 -2.13 -2.20 5.47
C TRP A 183 -2.28 -2.83 6.86
N ASN A 184 -1.20 -3.21 7.48
CA ASN A 184 -1.24 -4.00 8.71
C ASN A 184 -1.37 -3.19 10.01
N GLU A 185 -1.37 -1.86 9.97
CA GLU A 185 -1.42 -1.03 11.17
C GLU A 185 -2.62 -1.25 12.08
N PRO A 186 -3.87 -1.45 11.59
CA PRO A 186 -4.98 -1.75 12.48
C PRO A 186 -4.74 -2.97 13.36
N LEU A 187 -4.00 -3.95 12.83
CA LEU A 187 -3.65 -5.16 13.57
C LEU A 187 -2.44 -4.95 14.47
N ILE A 188 -1.52 -4.06 14.07
CA ILE A 188 -0.34 -3.69 14.86
C ILE A 188 -0.74 -2.96 16.16
N TYR A 189 -1.61 -1.96 16.01
CA TYR A 189 -1.96 -1.11 17.16
C TYR A 189 -2.84 -1.82 18.17
N TYR A 190 -3.70 -2.72 17.70
CA TYR A 190 -4.72 -3.34 18.54
C TYR A 190 -4.88 -4.84 18.28
N PRO A 191 -3.81 -5.66 18.37
CA PRO A 191 -3.84 -7.07 17.97
C PRO A 191 -4.92 -7.87 18.68
N ASP A 192 -5.07 -7.72 20.01
CA ASP A 192 -6.07 -8.44 20.82
C ASP A 192 -7.52 -8.04 20.53
N LEU A 193 -7.71 -6.83 20.02
CA LEU A 193 -9.03 -6.27 19.77
C LEU A 193 -9.41 -6.45 18.28
N CYS A 194 -8.44 -6.41 17.40
CA CYS A 194 -8.65 -6.38 15.95
C CYS A 194 -9.48 -7.59 15.48
N THR A 195 -9.17 -8.79 15.93
CA THR A 195 -9.88 -10.03 15.55
C THR A 195 -11.37 -10.04 15.94
N LYS A 196 -11.78 -9.18 16.88
CA LYS A 196 -13.20 -9.02 17.23
C LYS A 196 -13.98 -8.17 16.24
N TYR A 197 -13.29 -7.31 15.48
CA TYR A 197 -13.88 -6.39 14.52
C TYR A 197 -13.63 -6.80 13.07
N ILE A 198 -12.45 -7.32 12.77
CA ILE A 198 -11.99 -7.64 11.43
C ILE A 198 -11.84 -9.16 11.30
N ASN A 199 -12.80 -9.78 10.61
CA ASN A 199 -12.76 -11.21 10.34
C ASN A 199 -11.64 -11.54 9.33
N PRO A 200 -10.75 -12.51 9.62
CA PRO A 200 -9.70 -12.93 8.69
C PRO A 200 -10.17 -13.36 7.30
N ASP A 201 -11.38 -13.89 7.20
CA ASP A 201 -11.94 -14.33 5.92
C ASP A 201 -12.40 -13.18 5.01
N ASP A 202 -12.58 -11.98 5.56
CA ASP A 202 -13.15 -10.83 4.86
C ASP A 202 -12.07 -9.85 4.35
N VAL A 203 -10.79 -10.06 4.71
CA VAL A 203 -9.73 -9.13 4.41
C VAL A 203 -8.39 -9.82 4.09
N VAL A 204 -7.63 -9.22 3.21
CA VAL A 204 -6.22 -9.54 2.98
C VAL A 204 -5.36 -8.44 3.59
N VAL A 205 -4.39 -8.82 4.40
CA VAL A 205 -3.49 -7.88 5.06
C VAL A 205 -2.20 -7.74 4.25
N MET A 206 -1.75 -6.52 4.10
CA MET A 206 -0.51 -6.17 3.42
C MET A 206 0.52 -5.66 4.43
N PRO A 207 1.28 -6.57 5.08
CA PRO A 207 2.32 -6.15 5.99
C PRO A 207 3.45 -5.49 5.23
N TRP A 208 3.89 -4.32 5.70
CA TRP A 208 5.02 -3.60 5.18
C TRP A 208 6.09 -3.41 6.24
N TYR A 209 7.34 -3.69 5.87
CA TYR A 209 8.50 -3.45 6.70
C TYR A 209 9.72 -3.29 5.80
N TYR A 210 10.26 -2.09 5.73
CA TYR A 210 11.26 -1.70 4.72
C TYR A 210 12.70 -1.83 5.20
N TRP A 211 12.90 -2.48 6.33
CA TRP A 211 14.21 -2.71 6.93
C TRP A 211 14.67 -4.14 6.68
N ASN A 212 15.98 -4.36 6.55
CA ASN A 212 16.52 -5.69 6.22
C ASN A 212 16.67 -6.63 7.43
N HIS A 213 16.02 -6.36 8.55
CA HIS A 213 16.15 -7.13 9.78
C HIS A 213 14.93 -8.03 10.01
N TYR A 214 14.70 -8.97 9.10
CA TYR A 214 13.67 -9.97 9.24
C TYR A 214 14.18 -11.16 10.10
N GLY A 215 13.60 -11.35 11.25
CA GLY A 215 13.61 -12.67 11.94
C GLY A 215 14.75 -13.00 12.90
N GLY A 216 15.58 -12.05 13.35
CA GLY A 216 16.64 -12.39 14.31
C GLY A 216 16.76 -11.47 15.54
N ASP A 217 16.96 -12.05 16.74
CA ASP A 217 17.46 -11.33 17.92
C ASP A 217 18.91 -10.90 17.74
N ASP A 218 19.64 -11.62 16.89
CA ASP A 218 21.09 -11.60 16.73
C ASP A 218 21.54 -10.87 15.45
N GLY A 219 20.61 -10.23 14.76
CA GLY A 219 20.96 -9.41 13.59
C GLY A 219 21.95 -8.31 13.99
N PRO A 220 22.90 -7.96 13.14
CA PRO A 220 23.87 -6.91 13.45
C PRO A 220 23.10 -5.66 13.91
N VAL A 221 23.54 -5.12 15.02
CA VAL A 221 23.10 -3.81 15.49
C VAL A 221 23.21 -2.84 14.31
N MET A 222 22.16 -2.08 14.05
CA MET A 222 21.97 -1.18 12.90
C MET A 222 23.12 -0.17 12.72
N THR A 223 24.34 -0.64 12.45
CA THR A 223 25.50 0.24 12.24
C THR A 223 25.40 1.10 11.00
N GLU A 224 24.60 0.65 10.00
CA GLU A 224 24.40 1.46 8.77
C GLU A 224 23.19 2.39 8.86
N ILE A 225 22.18 2.04 9.68
CA ILE A 225 21.10 2.98 10.05
C ILE A 225 21.62 4.05 11.03
N ASP A 226 22.63 3.74 11.84
CA ASP A 226 23.29 4.69 12.71
C ASP A 226 23.73 5.98 11.99
N GLY A 227 24.16 5.92 10.74
CA GLY A 227 24.50 7.10 9.95
C GLY A 227 23.29 7.98 9.65
N HIS A 228 22.18 7.39 9.28
CA HIS A 228 20.97 8.11 8.88
C HIS A 228 20.20 8.71 10.08
N TYR A 229 20.14 7.98 11.18
CA TYR A 229 19.39 8.42 12.37
C TYR A 229 20.25 9.18 13.36
N LYS A 230 21.58 9.00 13.35
CA LYS A 230 22.51 9.75 14.17
C LYS A 230 22.48 11.25 13.85
N ASP A 231 22.37 11.58 12.58
CA ASP A 231 22.22 12.97 12.11
C ASP A 231 20.86 13.58 12.48
N LYS A 232 19.87 12.76 12.82
CA LYS A 232 18.52 13.18 13.27
C LYS A 232 18.34 13.12 14.78
N GLY A 233 19.39 12.78 15.54
CA GLY A 233 19.35 12.70 17.01
C GLY A 233 18.52 11.54 17.55
N ILE A 234 18.26 10.50 16.74
CA ILE A 234 17.54 9.31 17.18
C ILE A 234 18.41 8.50 18.14
N THR A 235 17.85 8.19 19.29
CA THR A 235 18.53 7.50 20.37
C THR A 235 18.57 5.99 20.14
N ARG A 236 19.50 5.29 20.85
CA ARG A 236 19.56 3.82 20.84
C ARG A 236 18.25 3.15 21.33
N GLU A 237 17.46 3.86 22.12
CA GLU A 237 16.17 3.36 22.61
C GLU A 237 15.08 3.39 21.52
N GLU A 238 15.11 4.41 20.66
CA GLU A 238 14.22 4.51 19.49
C GLU A 238 14.60 3.49 18.42
N ASP A 239 15.87 3.18 18.26
CA ASP A 239 16.37 2.11 17.41
C ASP A 239 15.92 0.72 17.91
N LEU A 240 16.00 0.47 19.22
CA LEU A 240 15.42 -0.71 19.86
C LEU A 240 13.90 -0.79 19.65
N TRP A 241 13.22 0.36 19.59
CA TRP A 241 11.79 0.43 19.33
C TRP A 241 11.43 -0.09 17.94
N ILE A 242 12.17 0.28 16.89
CA ILE A 242 11.97 -0.22 15.51
C ILE A 242 12.11 -1.74 15.45
N ARG A 243 13.08 -2.33 16.15
CA ARG A 243 13.31 -3.79 16.20
C ARG A 243 12.26 -4.54 16.99
N VAL A 244 11.90 -4.00 18.15
CA VAL A 244 10.83 -4.53 19.00
C VAL A 244 9.50 -4.46 18.26
N ASN A 245 9.32 -3.43 17.42
CA ASN A 245 8.13 -3.27 16.62
C ASN A 245 8.01 -4.31 15.51
N PHE A 246 9.07 -4.69 14.81
CA PHE A 246 8.98 -5.78 13.84
C PHE A 246 8.42 -7.07 14.49
N ARG A 247 8.93 -7.46 15.66
CA ARG A 247 8.45 -8.63 16.39
C ARG A 247 7.03 -8.51 16.91
N LYS A 248 6.64 -7.32 17.37
CA LYS A 248 5.29 -7.04 17.81
C LYS A 248 4.30 -6.97 16.64
N HIS A 249 4.76 -6.57 15.49
CA HIS A 249 3.90 -6.14 14.39
C HIS A 249 3.66 -7.23 13.36
N ILE A 250 4.62 -8.12 13.12
CA ILE A 250 4.45 -9.16 12.10
C ILE A 250 4.17 -10.51 12.73
N LEU A 251 4.89 -10.90 13.79
CA LEU A 251 4.73 -12.22 14.39
C LEU A 251 3.32 -12.47 14.99
N PRO A 252 2.70 -11.56 15.76
CA PRO A 252 1.39 -11.82 16.34
C PRO A 252 0.27 -11.94 15.32
N LEU A 253 0.42 -11.32 14.15
CA LEU A 253 -0.62 -11.29 13.11
C LEU A 253 -0.79 -12.65 12.43
N MET A 254 0.27 -13.42 12.37
CA MET A 254 0.34 -14.69 11.65
C MET A 254 -0.47 -15.80 12.30
N ASP A 255 -0.69 -15.72 13.61
CA ASP A 255 -1.45 -16.69 14.37
C ASP A 255 -2.99 -16.53 14.27
N HIS A 256 -3.46 -15.46 13.60
CA HIS A 256 -4.88 -15.12 13.53
C HIS A 256 -5.59 -15.57 12.26
N GLY A 257 -4.91 -16.28 11.38
CA GLY A 257 -5.52 -16.89 10.18
C GLY A 257 -5.74 -15.94 9.00
N TYR A 258 -5.22 -14.72 9.04
CA TYR A 258 -5.28 -13.79 7.91
C TYR A 258 -4.51 -14.31 6.69
N LYS A 259 -4.89 -13.85 5.53
CA LYS A 259 -4.12 -14.00 4.29
C LYS A 259 -3.30 -12.74 4.05
N TYR A 260 -2.12 -12.91 3.43
CA TYR A 260 -1.13 -11.85 3.31
C TYR A 260 -0.65 -11.63 1.88
N VAL A 261 -0.39 -10.36 1.58
CA VAL A 261 0.42 -9.91 0.45
C VAL A 261 1.50 -8.98 1.00
N PRO A 262 2.65 -9.52 1.48
CA PRO A 262 3.72 -8.71 2.00
C PRO A 262 4.22 -7.69 0.99
N THR A 263 4.50 -6.48 1.48
CA THR A 263 4.93 -5.35 0.66
C THR A 263 6.40 -5.08 0.88
N THR A 264 7.12 -4.94 -0.23
CA THR A 264 8.55 -4.64 -0.29
C THR A 264 8.77 -3.24 -0.83
N THR A 265 9.98 -2.73 -0.74
CA THR A 265 10.33 -1.42 -1.32
C THR A 265 11.77 -1.38 -1.78
N ILE A 266 12.04 -0.42 -2.67
CA ILE A 266 13.40 0.04 -2.96
C ILE A 266 13.64 1.46 -2.41
N PHE A 267 12.66 2.03 -1.73
CA PHE A 267 12.62 3.43 -1.32
C PHE A 267 13.54 3.78 -0.15
N ASN A 268 13.98 2.80 0.63
CA ASN A 268 14.87 3.03 1.78
C ASN A 268 16.36 2.89 1.43
N GLN A 269 17.21 2.96 2.45
CA GLN A 269 18.66 2.87 2.30
C GLN A 269 19.19 1.51 1.80
N TYR A 270 18.35 0.48 1.76
CA TYR A 270 18.70 -0.88 1.30
C TYR A 270 17.78 -1.35 0.17
N PRO A 271 17.65 -0.57 -0.93
CA PRO A 271 16.64 -0.83 -1.94
C PRO A 271 16.79 -2.19 -2.63
N ASP A 272 18.04 -2.65 -2.81
CA ASP A 272 18.32 -3.84 -3.63
C ASP A 272 18.14 -5.16 -2.86
N THR A 273 17.99 -5.12 -1.53
CA THR A 273 17.93 -6.32 -0.68
C THR A 273 16.60 -6.49 0.06
N ASN A 274 15.82 -5.44 0.26
CA ASN A 274 14.57 -5.53 0.99
C ASN A 274 13.61 -6.56 0.39
N THR A 275 13.45 -6.60 -0.93
CA THR A 275 12.57 -7.56 -1.60
C THR A 275 13.01 -9.01 -1.35
N ASP A 276 14.31 -9.29 -1.46
CA ASP A 276 14.84 -10.63 -1.18
C ASP A 276 14.58 -11.05 0.27
N HIS A 277 14.82 -10.17 1.24
CA HIS A 277 14.59 -10.45 2.67
C HIS A 277 13.11 -10.70 3.00
N VAL A 278 12.22 -9.88 2.46
CA VAL A 278 10.78 -10.04 2.68
C VAL A 278 10.30 -11.37 2.09
N VAL A 279 10.64 -11.65 0.83
CA VAL A 279 10.21 -12.87 0.15
C VAL A 279 10.79 -14.10 0.83
N GLU A 280 12.08 -14.08 1.21
CA GLU A 280 12.74 -15.17 1.95
C GLU A 280 12.06 -15.44 3.29
N TYR A 281 11.81 -14.40 4.07
CA TYR A 281 11.17 -14.51 5.37
C TYR A 281 9.80 -15.17 5.29
N PHE A 282 8.91 -14.64 4.44
CA PHE A 282 7.56 -15.18 4.29
C PHE A 282 7.52 -16.51 3.55
N LYS A 283 8.53 -16.86 2.76
CA LYS A 283 8.66 -18.17 2.13
C LYS A 283 9.08 -19.25 3.11
N ASN A 284 9.99 -18.96 4.03
CA ASN A 284 10.63 -19.93 4.89
C ASN A 284 10.09 -19.93 6.33
N GLY A 285 9.33 -18.90 6.69
CA GLY A 285 8.81 -18.70 8.04
C GLY A 285 7.34 -19.05 8.22
N THR A 286 6.76 -18.54 9.28
CA THR A 286 5.32 -18.43 9.50
C THR A 286 4.83 -17.08 8.95
N PRO A 287 3.69 -16.97 8.35
CA PRO A 287 2.56 -17.92 8.30
C PRO A 287 2.77 -19.08 7.32
N SER A 288 1.83 -20.03 7.31
CA SER A 288 1.86 -21.13 6.34
C SER A 288 1.75 -20.61 4.90
N GLN A 289 2.33 -21.34 3.94
CA GLN A 289 2.42 -20.87 2.55
C GLN A 289 1.07 -20.69 1.86
N ASP A 290 0.02 -21.34 2.32
CA ASP A 290 -1.37 -21.15 1.84
C ASP A 290 -2.00 -19.81 2.27
N GLN A 291 -1.40 -19.11 3.24
CA GLN A 291 -1.80 -17.77 3.64
C GLN A 291 -1.11 -16.68 2.81
N ILE A 292 -0.05 -16.99 2.07
CA ILE A 292 0.66 -16.02 1.23
C ILE A 292 0.06 -16.02 -0.17
N LEU A 293 -0.63 -14.94 -0.52
CA LEU A 293 -1.26 -14.77 -1.84
C LEU A 293 -0.29 -14.21 -2.87
N GLY A 294 0.82 -13.63 -2.44
CA GLY A 294 1.83 -13.02 -3.31
C GLY A 294 2.60 -11.91 -2.62
N TYR A 295 3.24 -11.07 -3.41
CA TYR A 295 4.07 -9.95 -2.94
C TYR A 295 3.86 -8.73 -3.84
N ILE A 296 4.00 -7.54 -3.27
CA ILE A 296 3.95 -6.27 -4.01
C ILE A 296 5.18 -5.43 -3.64
N SER A 297 5.85 -4.87 -4.64
CA SER A 297 6.87 -3.85 -4.43
C SER A 297 6.26 -2.46 -4.53
N ALA A 298 6.52 -1.61 -3.56
CA ALA A 298 6.02 -0.24 -3.48
C ALA A 298 7.18 0.77 -3.54
N PRO A 299 7.56 1.24 -4.74
CA PRO A 299 8.58 2.28 -4.89
C PRO A 299 8.09 3.67 -4.46
N TRP A 300 6.77 3.83 -4.23
CA TRP A 300 6.14 5.08 -3.81
C TRP A 300 6.30 6.22 -4.83
N GLU A 301 6.19 5.89 -6.12
CA GLU A 301 6.43 6.80 -7.22
C GLU A 301 5.17 7.02 -8.08
N PRO A 302 4.98 8.25 -8.62
CA PRO A 302 3.92 8.53 -9.59
C PRO A 302 4.30 8.07 -11.01
N THR A 303 3.34 8.10 -11.90
CA THR A 303 3.48 7.78 -13.32
C THR A 303 4.17 8.90 -14.11
N LYS A 304 5.32 9.36 -13.64
CA LYS A 304 6.13 10.42 -14.25
C LYS A 304 7.61 10.08 -14.15
N ASP A 305 8.33 10.36 -15.22
CA ASP A 305 9.80 10.26 -15.23
C ASP A 305 10.39 11.56 -14.70
N TYR A 306 10.93 11.55 -13.50
CA TYR A 306 11.56 12.71 -12.87
C TYR A 306 12.61 12.31 -11.84
N THR A 307 13.47 13.26 -11.51
CA THR A 307 14.50 13.10 -10.50
C THR A 307 14.24 14.05 -9.33
N TYR A 308 14.40 13.55 -8.12
CA TYR A 308 14.23 14.34 -6.92
C TYR A 308 15.21 13.91 -5.81
N THR A 309 15.43 14.81 -4.86
CA THR A 309 16.23 14.50 -3.67
C THR A 309 15.30 14.33 -2.48
N ALA A 310 15.31 13.14 -1.88
CA ALA A 310 14.52 12.88 -0.69
C ALA A 310 15.20 13.48 0.54
N GLY A 311 14.52 14.44 1.19
CA GLY A 311 15.07 15.20 2.31
C GLY A 311 15.44 14.36 3.54
N TYR A 312 14.78 13.19 3.72
CA TYR A 312 15.04 12.31 4.87
C TYR A 312 16.35 11.52 4.75
N CYS A 313 16.87 11.29 3.54
CA CYS A 313 18.12 10.53 3.33
C CYS A 313 19.17 11.29 2.50
N ASN A 314 18.86 12.50 2.04
CA ASN A 314 19.71 13.33 1.19
C ASN A 314 20.27 12.58 -0.04
N ARG A 315 19.46 11.69 -0.62
CA ARG A 315 19.80 10.91 -1.83
C ARG A 315 18.94 11.36 -2.99
N GLU A 316 19.53 11.34 -4.17
CA GLU A 316 18.82 11.55 -5.42
C GLU A 316 18.15 10.26 -5.85
N PHE A 317 16.88 10.36 -6.19
CA PHE A 317 16.05 9.28 -6.74
C PHE A 317 15.58 9.67 -8.13
N ASN A 318 15.51 8.69 -9.00
CA ASN A 318 14.85 8.80 -10.28
C ASN A 318 13.70 7.80 -10.32
N SER A 319 12.51 8.26 -10.65
CA SER A 319 11.31 7.43 -10.62
C SER A 319 11.39 6.24 -11.56
N ARG A 320 11.97 6.40 -12.75
CA ARG A 320 12.20 5.31 -13.71
C ARG A 320 13.10 4.23 -13.10
N ASP A 321 14.24 4.62 -12.55
CA ASP A 321 15.17 3.71 -11.89
C ASP A 321 14.50 2.99 -10.71
N SER A 322 13.64 3.69 -9.97
CA SER A 322 12.90 3.13 -8.85
C SER A 322 11.95 2.00 -9.31
N PHE A 323 11.23 2.22 -10.39
CA PHE A 323 10.36 1.20 -10.96
C PHE A 323 11.14 0.02 -11.55
N ASP A 324 12.17 0.30 -12.35
CA ASP A 324 13.00 -0.73 -12.99
C ASP A 324 13.62 -1.65 -11.94
N LYS A 325 14.25 -1.09 -10.91
CA LYS A 325 14.84 -1.85 -9.79
C LYS A 325 13.78 -2.64 -8.99
N SER A 326 12.59 -2.08 -8.79
CA SER A 326 11.48 -2.80 -8.14
C SER A 326 11.08 -4.03 -8.94
N ILE A 327 10.92 -3.88 -10.25
CA ILE A 327 10.55 -4.98 -11.17
C ILE A 327 11.66 -6.04 -11.21
N GLU A 328 12.91 -5.62 -11.34
CA GLU A 328 14.08 -6.52 -11.35
C GLU A 328 14.21 -7.29 -10.03
N ALA A 329 14.03 -6.62 -8.88
CA ALA A 329 14.08 -7.25 -7.57
C ALA A 329 12.97 -8.29 -7.39
N MET A 330 11.75 -7.98 -7.84
CA MET A 330 10.62 -8.91 -7.81
C MET A 330 10.84 -10.11 -8.73
N ALA A 331 11.34 -9.89 -9.95
CA ALA A 331 11.66 -10.97 -10.90
C ALA A 331 12.75 -11.90 -10.34
N ARG A 332 13.82 -11.34 -9.80
CA ARG A 332 14.91 -12.08 -9.14
C ARG A 332 14.42 -12.90 -7.96
N ALA A 333 13.62 -12.30 -7.06
CA ALA A 333 13.08 -12.99 -5.90
C ALA A 333 12.12 -14.13 -6.30
N ARG A 334 11.29 -13.90 -7.32
CA ARG A 334 10.38 -14.92 -7.85
C ARG A 334 11.16 -16.13 -8.39
N GLU A 335 12.19 -15.90 -9.20
CA GLU A 335 13.03 -16.96 -9.72
C GLU A 335 13.75 -17.71 -8.59
N LYS A 336 14.40 -16.97 -7.68
CA LYS A 336 15.22 -17.54 -6.60
C LYS A 336 14.42 -18.40 -5.62
N TYR A 337 13.22 -17.93 -5.20
CA TYR A 337 12.46 -18.56 -4.12
C TYR A 337 11.29 -19.43 -4.60
N TYR A 338 10.80 -19.22 -5.81
CA TYR A 338 9.65 -19.92 -6.36
C TYR A 338 9.93 -20.68 -7.66
N GLY A 339 11.11 -20.50 -8.28
CA GLY A 339 11.53 -21.20 -9.49
C GLY A 339 10.66 -20.90 -10.71
N LYS A 340 10.15 -19.67 -10.80
CA LYS A 340 9.18 -19.27 -11.84
C LYS A 340 9.65 -18.07 -12.64
#